data_1c9e7c2be9583073b3249e7416953311
#
_entry.id   1c9e7c2be9583073b3249e7416953311
#
_cell.length_a   1.000
_cell.length_b   1.000
_cell.length_c   1.000
_cell.angle_alpha   90.00
_cell.angle_beta   90.00
_cell.angle_gamma   90.00
#
_symmetry.space_group_name_H-M   'P 1'
#
loop_
_entity.id
_entity.type
_entity.pdbx_description
1 polymer ?
#
loop_
_entity_poly.entity_id
_entity_poly.type
_entity_poly.pdbx_seq_one_letter_code
_entity_poly.pdbx_strand_id
1 'polypeptide(L)' 'MTVNELKNKLDEIGVSQDLYSIMIDGLPNERLCIVKEEMWQVYYSERGQKVGQRVFETEEEACEYFYGKMKRYSTI' A
#
# COMPACT_ATOMS: atom_id res chain seq x y z
N MET A 1 9.83 -8.33 -2.07
CA MET A 1 8.85 -8.40 -3.17
C MET A 1 8.77 -7.08 -3.92
N THR A 2 8.34 -7.14 -5.16
CA THR A 2 8.07 -5.95 -5.97
C THR A 2 6.60 -5.56 -5.81
N VAL A 3 6.23 -4.36 -6.31
CA VAL A 3 4.81 -3.94 -6.27
C VAL A 3 3.93 -4.86 -7.10
N ASN A 4 4.45 -5.45 -8.18
CA ASN A 4 3.69 -6.43 -8.97
C ASN A 4 3.42 -7.70 -8.16
N GLU A 5 4.43 -8.18 -7.46
CA GLU A 5 4.27 -9.33 -6.57
C GLU A 5 3.33 -9.01 -5.41
N LEU A 6 3.42 -7.81 -4.86
CA LEU A 6 2.54 -7.35 -3.80
C LEU A 6 1.07 -7.42 -4.25
N LYS A 7 0.79 -6.89 -5.43
CA LYS A 7 -0.57 -6.90 -5.98
C LYS A 7 -1.09 -8.33 -6.14
N ASN A 8 -0.26 -9.21 -6.69
CA ASN A 8 -0.64 -10.62 -6.86
C ASN A 8 -0.91 -11.30 -5.53
N LYS A 9 -0.08 -11.05 -4.52
CA LYS A 9 -0.27 -11.63 -3.19
C LYS A 9 -1.56 -11.13 -2.53
N LEU A 10 -1.88 -9.84 -2.68
CA LEU A 10 -3.11 -9.29 -2.14
C LEU A 10 -4.33 -9.90 -2.82
N ASP A 11 -4.26 -10.11 -4.13
CA ASP A 11 -5.33 -10.80 -4.87
C ASP A 11 -5.49 -12.24 -4.39
N GLU A 12 -4.40 -12.95 -4.17
CA GLU A 12 -4.42 -14.35 -3.70
C GLU A 12 -5.12 -14.50 -2.36
N ILE A 13 -4.94 -13.55 -1.46
CA ILE A 13 -5.58 -13.62 -0.14
C ILE A 13 -6.93 -12.90 -0.09
N GLY A 14 -7.40 -12.42 -1.24
CA GLY A 14 -8.73 -11.86 -1.36
C GLY A 14 -8.93 -10.49 -0.77
N VAL A 15 -7.87 -9.65 -0.73
CA VAL A 15 -8.02 -8.28 -0.27
C VAL A 15 -8.67 -7.44 -1.36
N SER A 16 -9.75 -6.74 -1.01
CA SER A 16 -10.48 -5.90 -1.96
C SER A 16 -9.61 -4.75 -2.47
N GLN A 17 -9.64 -4.52 -3.79
CA GLN A 17 -8.92 -3.40 -4.41
C GLN A 17 -9.40 -2.04 -3.94
N ASP A 18 -10.59 -1.97 -3.36
CA ASP A 18 -11.14 -0.72 -2.83
C ASP A 18 -10.40 -0.24 -1.57
N LEU A 19 -9.62 -1.12 -0.94
CA LEU A 19 -8.95 -0.82 0.32
C LEU A 19 -7.55 -0.25 0.15
N TYR A 20 -6.98 -0.32 -1.07
CA TYR A 20 -5.59 0.09 -1.27
C TYR A 20 -5.37 0.74 -2.64
N SER A 21 -4.22 1.41 -2.75
CA SER A 21 -3.77 2.02 -3.99
C SER A 21 -2.27 1.78 -4.14
N ILE A 22 -1.86 1.27 -5.31
CA ILE A 22 -0.45 0.94 -5.59
C ILE A 22 0.04 1.81 -6.73
N MET A 23 1.02 2.66 -6.45
CA MET A 23 1.72 3.50 -7.44
C MET A 23 0.79 4.47 -8.18
N ILE A 24 -0.29 4.91 -7.54
CA ILE A 24 -1.22 5.89 -8.11
C ILE A 24 -1.03 7.21 -7.38
N ASP A 25 -0.74 8.27 -8.14
CA ASP A 25 -0.59 9.61 -7.58
C ASP A 25 -1.94 10.18 -7.17
N GLY A 26 -1.88 11.17 -6.30
CA GLY A 26 -3.06 11.80 -5.74
C GLY A 26 -3.33 11.29 -4.33
N LEU A 27 -4.47 11.63 -3.80
CA LEU A 27 -4.87 11.21 -2.45
C LEU A 27 -6.24 10.56 -2.52
N PRO A 28 -6.29 9.29 -3.03
CA PRO A 28 -7.56 8.57 -3.05
C PRO A 28 -8.06 8.39 -1.63
N ASN A 29 -9.32 8.74 -1.37
CA ASN A 29 -9.85 8.74 -0.01
C ASN A 29 -9.95 7.35 0.60
N GLU A 30 -9.55 7.26 1.86
CA GLU A 30 -9.73 6.07 2.69
C GLU A 30 -9.10 4.82 2.12
N ARG A 31 -7.83 4.95 1.68
CA ARG A 31 -7.05 3.82 1.17
C ARG A 31 -5.64 3.84 1.72
N LEU A 32 -5.10 2.66 1.93
CA LEU A 32 -3.66 2.54 2.20
C LEU A 32 -2.94 2.63 0.87
N CYS A 33 -1.96 3.51 0.79
CA CYS A 33 -1.26 3.82 -0.45
C CYS A 33 0.22 3.49 -0.35
N ILE A 34 0.78 2.98 -1.45
CA ILE A 34 2.22 2.84 -1.62
C ILE A 34 2.63 3.57 -2.88
N VAL A 35 3.58 4.48 -2.77
CA VAL A 35 4.08 5.27 -3.89
C VAL A 35 5.59 5.39 -3.80
N LYS A 36 6.22 5.73 -4.91
CA LYS A 36 7.63 6.07 -4.94
C LYS A 36 7.81 7.50 -5.43
N GLU A 37 8.48 8.30 -4.61
CA GLU A 37 9.00 9.62 -4.99
C GLU A 37 10.52 9.50 -4.93
N GLU A 38 11.23 10.34 -4.18
CA GLU A 38 12.65 10.12 -3.93
C GLU A 38 12.87 8.84 -3.13
N MET A 39 11.97 8.60 -2.17
CA MET A 39 11.96 7.39 -1.37
C MET A 39 10.62 6.70 -1.53
N TRP A 40 10.56 5.43 -1.17
CA TRP A 40 9.31 4.70 -1.11
C TRP A 40 8.50 5.17 0.10
N GLN A 41 7.19 5.36 -0.10
CA GLN A 41 6.31 5.83 0.96
C GLN A 41 5.08 4.95 1.07
N VAL A 42 4.66 4.70 2.30
CA VAL A 42 3.37 4.05 2.59
C VAL A 42 2.61 4.98 3.54
N TYR A 43 1.37 5.27 3.19
CA TYR A 43 0.53 6.13 4.02
C TYR A 43 -0.93 5.76 3.85
N TYR A 44 -1.75 6.11 4.85
CA TYR A 44 -3.18 6.01 4.72
C TYR A 44 -3.71 7.37 4.26
N SER A 45 -4.50 7.39 3.19
CA SER A 45 -5.08 8.63 2.68
C SER A 45 -6.45 8.82 3.30
N GLU A 46 -6.64 9.92 4.01
CA GLU A 46 -7.88 10.24 4.67
C GLU A 46 -8.21 11.72 4.51
N ARG A 47 -9.33 12.02 3.89
CA ARG A 47 -9.82 13.41 3.71
C ARG A 47 -8.78 14.32 3.07
N GLY A 48 -8.04 13.81 2.09
CA GLY A 48 -7.01 14.59 1.39
C GLY A 48 -5.72 14.76 2.17
N GLN A 49 -5.53 14.01 3.25
CA GLN A 49 -4.33 14.06 4.07
C GLN A 49 -3.65 12.70 4.15
N LYS A 50 -2.33 12.73 4.29
CA LYS A 50 -1.53 11.52 4.53
C LYS A 50 -1.45 11.28 6.04
N VAL A 51 -1.92 10.13 6.48
CA VAL A 51 -1.91 9.74 7.89
C VAL A 51 -0.99 8.55 8.07
N GLY A 52 -0.18 8.57 9.11
CA GLY A 52 0.72 7.46 9.43
C GLY A 52 1.77 7.19 8.38
N GLN A 53 2.27 8.24 7.74
CA GLN A 53 3.25 8.11 6.67
C GLN A 53 4.53 7.46 7.17
N ARG A 54 5.00 6.47 6.41
CA ARG A 54 6.29 5.81 6.61
C ARG A 54 7.10 5.87 5.33
N VAL A 55 8.41 6.01 5.48
CA VAL A 55 9.34 6.16 4.37
C VAL A 55 10.34 5.00 4.42
N PHE A 56 10.64 4.44 3.24
CA PHE A 56 11.55 3.29 3.11
C PHE A 56 12.54 3.54 1.98
N GLU A 57 13.74 3.01 2.15
CA GLU A 57 14.78 3.15 1.14
C GLU A 57 14.58 2.20 -0.05
N THR A 58 13.95 1.05 0.19
CA THR A 58 13.80 0.02 -0.85
C THR A 58 12.34 -0.35 -1.07
N GLU A 59 12.08 -0.79 -2.29
CA GLU A 59 10.78 -1.34 -2.68
C GLU A 59 10.41 -2.54 -1.80
N GLU A 60 11.38 -3.39 -1.54
CA GLU A 60 11.15 -4.60 -0.73
C GLU A 60 10.65 -4.26 0.66
N GLU A 61 11.29 -3.32 1.33
CA GLU A 61 10.88 -2.91 2.67
C GLU A 61 9.47 -2.30 2.66
N ALA A 62 9.20 -1.44 1.70
CA ALA A 62 7.89 -0.79 1.58
C ALA A 62 6.79 -1.80 1.33
N CYS A 63 7.02 -2.75 0.42
CA CYS A 63 6.05 -3.78 0.08
C CYS A 63 5.79 -4.73 1.26
N GLU A 64 6.83 -5.11 1.99
CA GLU A 64 6.68 -5.96 3.18
C GLU A 64 5.83 -5.26 4.24
N TYR A 65 6.09 -3.99 4.48
CA TYR A 65 5.30 -3.22 5.43
C TYR A 65 3.84 -3.12 4.99
N PHE A 66 3.64 -2.79 3.71
CA PHE A 66 2.31 -2.66 3.12
C PHE A 66 1.52 -3.97 3.23
N TYR A 67 2.14 -5.06 2.83
CA TYR A 67 1.50 -6.37 2.89
C TYR A 67 1.14 -6.74 4.33
N GLY A 68 2.05 -6.49 5.27
CA GLY A 68 1.80 -6.74 6.68
C GLY A 68 0.58 -5.98 7.22
N LYS A 69 0.36 -4.77 6.73
CA LYS A 69 -0.81 -3.98 7.10
C LYS A 69 -2.10 -4.50 6.46
N MET A 70 -2.00 -4.94 5.19
CA MET A 70 -3.19 -5.31 4.42
C MET A 70 -3.67 -6.73 4.64
N LYS A 71 -2.81 -7.64 5.09
CA LYS A 71 -3.22 -9.04 5.22
C LYS A 71 -4.32 -9.27 6.24
N ARG A 72 -4.54 -8.32 7.15
CA ARG A 72 -5.66 -8.37 8.10
C ARG A 72 -7.03 -8.33 7.41
N TYR A 73 -7.05 -7.84 6.18
CA TYR A 73 -8.28 -7.73 5.38
C TYR A 73 -8.46 -8.91 4.43
N SER A 74 -7.68 -9.95 4.59
CA SER A 74 -7.81 -11.18 3.81
C SER A 74 -9.21 -11.76 4.00
N THR A 75 -9.79 -12.25 2.89
CA THR A 75 -11.09 -12.91 2.90
C THR A 75 -10.97 -14.43 2.80
N ILE A 76 -9.75 -14.91 2.86
CA ILE A 76 -9.46 -16.35 2.75
C ILE A 76 -9.01 -16.90 4.09
#